data_599645e07b9b9db9bfc9bcd291bf4ede
#
_entry.id   599645e07b9b9db9bfc9bcd291bf4ede
#
_cell.length_a   1.000
_cell.length_b   1.000
_cell.length_c   1.000
_cell.angle_alpha   90.00
_cell.angle_beta   90.00
_cell.angle_gamma   90.00
#
_symmetry.space_group_name_H-M   'P 1'
#
loop_
_entity.id
_entity.type
_entity.pdbx_description
1 polymer ?
#
loop_
_entity_poly.entity_id
_entity_poly.type
_entity_poly.pdbx_seq_one_letter_code
_entity_poly.pdbx_strand_id
1 'polypeptide(L)'
;MLSFAVQAQSPLLKAHAHNDYEHERPFFEAFQLGFGSIEADVYAVNGQLLVGHERNQLSLNRNLKDLYIDPIIRVLKANKEGNFHQLLIDSKTSADSTLPLIIAALKPHAEIIQQKGFRIVISGNRPKPSQYIESPAWITFDGRSDERFPTNKVVLESESMLKFGFWNGQGPIPAALKEKLKNYVDQVHANGRKVRLWATPDSLLGYQALLDIGVDYIGTDKLSLLADYLKFSESK
;
A
#
# COMPACT_ATOMS: atom_id res chain seq x y z
N MET A 1 10.48 -38.97 -4.40
CA MET A 1 10.65 -37.52 -4.71
C MET A 1 9.33 -36.86 -4.46
N LEU A 2 9.23 -36.06 -3.39
CA LEU A 2 8.03 -35.21 -3.13
C LEU A 2 8.14 -33.98 -4.00
N SER A 3 7.31 -33.89 -5.03
CA SER A 3 7.15 -32.70 -5.84
C SER A 3 6.41 -31.65 -4.99
N PHE A 4 7.11 -30.66 -4.49
CA PHE A 4 6.46 -29.46 -3.96
C PHE A 4 5.92 -28.68 -5.15
N ALA A 5 4.62 -28.76 -5.38
CA ALA A 5 3.95 -27.83 -6.25
C ALA A 5 4.11 -26.42 -5.63
N VAL A 6 4.90 -25.56 -6.27
CA VAL A 6 4.92 -24.14 -5.95
C VAL A 6 3.54 -23.62 -6.32
N GLN A 7 2.70 -23.40 -5.33
CA GLN A 7 1.39 -22.79 -5.54
C GLN A 7 1.63 -21.37 -6.07
N ALA A 8 1.21 -21.10 -7.30
CA ALA A 8 1.37 -19.78 -7.88
C ALA A 8 0.70 -18.76 -6.96
N GLN A 9 1.41 -17.69 -6.63
CA GLN A 9 0.86 -16.62 -5.79
C GLN A 9 -0.26 -15.92 -6.55
N SER A 10 -1.39 -15.67 -5.89
CA SER A 10 -2.50 -14.95 -6.52
C SER A 10 -2.05 -13.60 -7.08
N PRO A 11 -2.41 -13.25 -8.34
CA PRO A 11 -2.06 -11.98 -8.97
C PRO A 11 -2.58 -10.78 -8.19
N LEU A 12 -3.67 -10.98 -7.45
CA LEU A 12 -4.29 -9.96 -6.61
C LEU A 12 -3.45 -9.55 -5.39
N LEU A 13 -2.38 -10.28 -5.06
CA LEU A 13 -1.36 -9.82 -4.10
C LEU A 13 -0.72 -8.50 -4.51
N LYS A 14 -0.67 -8.21 -5.82
CA LYS A 14 -0.14 -6.94 -6.37
C LYS A 14 -1.16 -5.82 -6.41
N ALA A 15 -2.44 -6.12 -6.20
CA ALA A 15 -3.49 -5.10 -6.24
C ALA A 15 -3.44 -4.24 -4.96
N HIS A 16 -3.42 -2.93 -5.16
CA HIS A 16 -3.41 -1.91 -4.11
C HIS A 16 -4.61 -0.98 -4.29
N ALA A 17 -5.52 -0.98 -3.33
CA ALA A 17 -6.66 -0.07 -3.32
C ALA A 17 -6.17 1.32 -2.86
N HIS A 18 -5.98 2.23 -3.82
CA HIS A 18 -5.70 3.63 -3.58
C HIS A 18 -7.01 4.36 -3.27
N ASN A 19 -7.00 5.36 -2.41
CA ASN A 19 -8.21 6.08 -1.98
C ASN A 19 -9.37 5.16 -1.56
N ASP A 20 -9.09 4.01 -0.94
CA ASP A 20 -10.11 3.01 -0.58
C ASP A 20 -11.26 3.59 0.24
N TYR A 21 -11.00 4.62 1.02
CA TYR A 21 -12.01 5.32 1.83
C TYR A 21 -13.03 6.12 1.00
N GLU A 22 -12.82 6.32 -0.29
CA GLU A 22 -13.77 6.98 -1.21
C GLU A 22 -14.88 6.01 -1.68
N HIS A 23 -14.70 4.69 -1.50
CA HIS A 23 -15.70 3.69 -1.83
C HIS A 23 -16.86 3.68 -0.82
N GLU A 24 -18.00 3.14 -1.23
CA GLU A 24 -19.20 3.06 -0.41
C GLU A 24 -18.98 2.25 0.88
N ARG A 25 -18.20 1.16 0.76
CA ARG A 25 -17.83 0.30 1.88
C ARG A 25 -16.31 0.15 2.00
N PRO A 26 -15.62 1.19 2.56
CA PRO A 26 -14.17 1.16 2.75
C PRO A 26 -13.69 -0.15 3.39
N PHE A 27 -12.50 -0.61 3.04
CA PHE A 27 -11.95 -1.90 3.38
C PHE A 27 -12.68 -3.08 2.70
N PHE A 28 -13.99 -3.17 2.81
CA PHE A 28 -14.73 -4.37 2.44
C PHE A 28 -14.76 -4.62 0.94
N GLU A 29 -14.82 -3.58 0.11
CA GLU A 29 -14.87 -3.75 -1.35
C GLU A 29 -13.54 -4.29 -1.88
N ALA A 30 -12.43 -3.67 -1.53
CA ALA A 30 -11.11 -4.15 -1.91
C ALA A 30 -10.79 -5.53 -1.31
N PHE A 31 -11.13 -5.75 -0.05
CA PHE A 31 -10.95 -7.03 0.64
C PHE A 31 -11.74 -8.17 -0.03
N GLN A 32 -13.02 -7.96 -0.37
CA GLN A 32 -13.85 -8.97 -1.03
C GLN A 32 -13.37 -9.31 -2.44
N LEU A 33 -12.77 -8.36 -3.15
CA LEU A 33 -12.12 -8.59 -4.45
C LEU A 33 -10.82 -9.37 -4.33
N GLY A 34 -10.22 -9.44 -3.13
CA GLY A 34 -8.99 -10.17 -2.83
C GLY A 34 -7.71 -9.33 -2.97
N PHE A 35 -7.79 -8.02 -2.82
CA PHE A 35 -6.64 -7.11 -2.89
C PHE A 35 -5.62 -7.42 -1.81
N GLY A 36 -4.33 -7.36 -2.18
CA GLY A 36 -3.22 -7.61 -1.24
C GLY A 36 -2.92 -6.43 -0.33
N SER A 37 -3.20 -5.21 -0.76
CA SER A 37 -2.88 -3.97 -0.07
C SER A 37 -4.01 -2.95 -0.17
N ILE A 38 -4.23 -2.20 0.91
CA ILE A 38 -5.25 -1.15 0.99
C ILE A 38 -4.61 0.11 1.58
N GLU A 39 -4.98 1.29 1.07
CA GLU A 39 -4.52 2.59 1.54
C GLU A 39 -5.61 3.34 2.28
N ALA A 40 -5.24 3.96 3.40
CA ALA A 40 -6.08 4.87 4.17
C ALA A 40 -5.35 6.18 4.43
N ASP A 41 -5.92 7.29 3.97
CA ASP A 41 -5.44 8.64 4.27
C ASP A 41 -5.95 9.09 5.64
N VAL A 42 -5.04 9.53 6.51
CA VAL A 42 -5.40 9.87 7.88
C VAL A 42 -4.92 11.25 8.31
N TYR A 43 -5.80 11.91 9.05
CA TYR A 43 -5.53 13.18 9.74
C TYR A 43 -5.64 12.99 11.25
N ALA A 44 -4.64 13.46 11.98
CA ALA A 44 -4.72 13.58 13.43
C ALA A 44 -5.48 14.88 13.77
N VAL A 45 -6.67 14.75 14.32
CA VAL A 45 -7.54 15.89 14.71
C VAL A 45 -8.07 15.63 16.11
N ASN A 46 -7.74 16.51 17.06
CA ASN A 46 -8.21 16.45 18.45
C ASN A 46 -8.02 15.06 19.10
N GLY A 47 -6.85 14.42 18.86
CA GLY A 47 -6.53 13.10 19.40
C GLY A 47 -7.20 11.92 18.70
N GLN A 48 -7.89 12.15 17.59
CA GLN A 48 -8.52 11.11 16.76
C GLN A 48 -7.82 11.00 15.41
N LEU A 49 -7.85 9.81 14.81
CA LEU A 49 -7.38 9.55 13.45
C LEU A 49 -8.57 9.52 12.50
N LEU A 50 -8.87 10.65 11.87
CA LEU A 50 -9.97 10.78 10.92
C LEU A 50 -9.49 10.44 9.50
N VAL A 51 -10.36 9.83 8.71
CA VAL A 51 -10.07 9.31 7.36
C VAL A 51 -10.74 10.18 6.31
N GLY A 52 -9.97 10.60 5.30
CA GLY A 52 -10.46 11.37 4.16
C GLY A 52 -9.31 11.93 3.33
N HIS A 53 -9.60 12.30 2.07
CA HIS A 53 -8.59 12.86 1.17
C HIS A 53 -8.27 14.32 1.53
N GLU A 54 -9.30 15.12 1.79
CA GLU A 54 -9.18 16.53 2.10
C GLU A 54 -9.76 16.87 3.48
N ARG A 55 -9.25 17.94 4.13
CA ARG A 55 -9.70 18.36 5.47
C ARG A 55 -11.20 18.65 5.55
N ASN A 56 -11.80 19.15 4.48
CA ASN A 56 -13.22 19.50 4.43
C ASN A 56 -14.14 18.26 4.34
N GLN A 57 -13.59 17.07 4.04
CA GLN A 57 -14.30 15.79 3.98
C GLN A 57 -14.30 15.04 5.32
N LEU A 58 -13.54 15.53 6.31
CA LEU A 58 -13.38 14.82 7.58
C LEU A 58 -14.67 14.81 8.39
N SER A 59 -14.99 13.64 8.93
CA SER A 59 -16.14 13.42 9.80
C SER A 59 -15.76 12.52 10.97
N LEU A 60 -16.31 12.78 12.16
CA LEU A 60 -16.06 11.99 13.35
C LEU A 60 -16.48 10.51 13.20
N ASN A 61 -17.44 10.25 12.31
CA ASN A 61 -17.91 8.90 12.03
C ASN A 61 -17.00 8.14 11.05
N ARG A 62 -15.99 8.81 10.48
CA ARG A 62 -15.04 8.23 9.52
C ARG A 62 -13.64 8.24 10.13
N ASN A 63 -13.38 7.30 11.01
CA ASN A 63 -12.10 7.18 11.69
C ASN A 63 -11.39 5.88 11.32
N LEU A 64 -10.06 5.87 11.48
CA LEU A 64 -9.21 4.74 11.11
C LEU A 64 -9.58 3.46 11.87
N LYS A 65 -10.00 3.59 13.13
CA LYS A 65 -10.33 2.43 13.96
C LYS A 65 -11.52 1.67 13.39
N ASP A 66 -12.63 2.37 13.17
CA ASP A 66 -13.90 1.74 12.77
C ASP A 66 -13.86 1.27 11.31
N LEU A 67 -13.23 2.07 10.41
CA LEU A 67 -13.19 1.76 8.99
C LEU A 67 -12.16 0.67 8.64
N TYR A 68 -11.03 0.61 9.36
CA TYR A 68 -9.92 -0.27 8.97
C TYR A 68 -9.43 -1.18 10.11
N ILE A 69 -9.05 -0.63 11.28
CA ILE A 69 -8.41 -1.45 12.32
C ILE A 69 -9.32 -2.59 12.77
N ASP A 70 -10.55 -2.29 13.17
CA ASP A 70 -11.48 -3.29 13.70
C ASP A 70 -11.85 -4.36 12.66
N PRO A 71 -12.19 -4.02 11.38
CA PRO A 71 -12.39 -5.02 10.34
C PRO A 71 -11.16 -5.89 10.08
N ILE A 72 -9.96 -5.28 9.96
CA ILE A 72 -8.70 -5.99 9.74
C ILE A 72 -8.44 -6.98 10.87
N ILE A 73 -8.50 -6.53 12.12
CA ILE A 73 -8.25 -7.40 13.27
C ILE A 73 -9.26 -8.56 13.33
N ARG A 74 -10.50 -8.32 12.93
CA ARG A 74 -11.53 -9.37 12.86
C ARG A 74 -11.16 -10.44 11.83
N VAL A 75 -10.70 -10.07 10.64
CA VAL A 75 -10.33 -11.05 9.61
C VAL A 75 -9.03 -11.79 9.98
N LEU A 76 -8.04 -11.10 10.57
CA LEU A 76 -6.79 -11.72 11.05
C LEU A 76 -7.05 -12.78 12.13
N LYS A 77 -7.88 -12.45 13.14
CA LYS A 77 -8.27 -13.38 14.21
C LYS A 77 -9.06 -14.58 13.69
N ALA A 78 -9.84 -14.40 12.63
CA ALA A 78 -10.63 -15.46 12.01
C ALA A 78 -9.82 -16.32 11.02
N ASN A 79 -8.56 -16.03 10.76
CA ASN A 79 -7.71 -16.62 9.69
C ASN A 79 -8.38 -16.55 8.30
N LYS A 80 -8.96 -15.38 7.98
CA LYS A 80 -9.69 -15.13 6.74
C LYS A 80 -9.09 -13.98 5.92
N GLU A 81 -7.85 -13.60 6.20
CA GLU A 81 -7.15 -12.52 5.53
C GLU A 81 -6.92 -12.76 4.02
N GLY A 82 -6.88 -14.02 3.58
CA GLY A 82 -6.68 -14.38 2.17
C GLY A 82 -5.38 -13.78 1.63
N ASN A 83 -5.49 -13.01 0.54
CA ASN A 83 -4.36 -12.29 -0.05
C ASN A 83 -3.99 -10.99 0.70
N PHE A 84 -4.89 -10.48 1.53
CA PHE A 84 -4.72 -9.19 2.20
C PHE A 84 -3.64 -9.27 3.27
N HIS A 85 -2.55 -8.56 3.05
CA HIS A 85 -1.35 -8.64 3.88
C HIS A 85 -0.79 -7.28 4.32
N GLN A 86 -1.38 -6.16 3.84
CA GLN A 86 -0.84 -4.83 4.10
C GLN A 86 -1.92 -3.76 4.21
N LEU A 87 -1.82 -2.93 5.25
CA LEU A 87 -2.47 -1.62 5.34
C LEU A 87 -1.40 -0.53 5.20
N LEU A 88 -1.54 0.32 4.19
CA LEU A 88 -0.75 1.53 4.04
C LEU A 88 -1.54 2.70 4.65
N ILE A 89 -0.94 3.38 5.61
CA ILE A 89 -1.54 4.55 6.28
C ILE A 89 -0.81 5.78 5.80
N ASP A 90 -1.46 6.59 4.96
CA ASP A 90 -0.90 7.85 4.46
C ASP A 90 -1.23 9.00 5.42
N SER A 91 -0.21 9.42 6.16
CA SER A 91 -0.33 10.49 7.15
C SER A 91 -0.41 11.86 6.49
N LYS A 92 -1.56 12.52 6.59
CA LYS A 92 -1.79 13.87 6.04
C LYS A 92 -1.44 15.00 7.01
N THR A 93 -1.24 14.68 8.29
CA THR A 93 -0.77 15.61 9.34
C THR A 93 0.66 15.26 9.77
N SER A 94 1.31 16.11 10.58
CA SER A 94 2.69 15.90 10.97
C SER A 94 2.92 14.53 11.61
N ALA A 95 4.09 13.95 11.39
CA ALA A 95 4.46 12.67 12.00
C ALA A 95 4.32 12.68 13.52
N ASP A 96 4.72 13.78 14.17
CA ASP A 96 4.66 13.91 15.63
C ASP A 96 3.24 13.86 16.18
N SER A 97 2.24 14.30 15.40
CA SER A 97 0.84 14.24 15.82
C SER A 97 0.15 12.93 15.44
N THR A 98 0.56 12.30 14.33
CA THR A 98 -0.16 11.16 13.74
C THR A 98 0.40 9.82 14.19
N LEU A 99 1.73 9.63 14.13
CA LEU A 99 2.34 8.34 14.40
C LEU A 99 2.08 7.83 15.84
N PRO A 100 2.16 8.66 16.90
CA PRO A 100 1.83 8.20 18.25
C PRO A 100 0.38 7.69 18.38
N LEU A 101 -0.57 8.33 17.71
CA LEU A 101 -1.97 7.91 17.72
C LEU A 101 -2.16 6.59 16.95
N ILE A 102 -1.48 6.40 15.81
CA ILE A 102 -1.50 5.13 15.08
C ILE A 102 -0.92 4.02 15.95
N ILE A 103 0.23 4.26 16.58
CA ILE A 103 0.86 3.29 17.48
C ILE A 103 -0.09 2.95 18.64
N ALA A 104 -0.69 3.94 19.29
CA ALA A 104 -1.63 3.73 20.40
C ALA A 104 -2.85 2.90 19.98
N ALA A 105 -3.44 3.19 18.81
CA ALA A 105 -4.60 2.48 18.28
C ALA A 105 -4.30 1.01 17.93
N LEU A 106 -3.10 0.72 17.41
CA LEU A 106 -2.71 -0.63 16.98
C LEU A 106 -2.01 -1.45 18.07
N LYS A 107 -1.46 -0.82 19.10
CA LYS A 107 -0.73 -1.50 20.19
C LYS A 107 -1.50 -2.68 20.82
N PRO A 108 -2.83 -2.60 21.09
CA PRO A 108 -3.60 -3.71 21.63
C PRO A 108 -3.64 -4.95 20.72
N HIS A 109 -3.27 -4.78 19.45
CA HIS A 109 -3.34 -5.79 18.40
C HIS A 109 -1.95 -6.21 17.87
N ALA A 110 -0.86 -5.70 18.47
CA ALA A 110 0.52 -5.91 18.01
C ALA A 110 0.88 -7.40 17.88
N GLU A 111 0.40 -8.23 18.82
CA GLU A 111 0.67 -9.66 18.80
C GLU A 111 0.09 -10.35 17.56
N ILE A 112 -1.19 -10.18 17.26
CA ILE A 112 -1.82 -10.79 16.08
C ILE A 112 -1.25 -10.25 14.78
N ILE A 113 -0.92 -8.95 14.71
CA ILE A 113 -0.26 -8.33 13.57
C ILE A 113 1.07 -9.03 13.28
N GLN A 114 1.89 -9.24 14.31
CA GLN A 114 3.20 -9.91 14.15
C GLN A 114 3.07 -11.40 13.83
N GLN A 115 2.19 -12.13 14.53
CA GLN A 115 1.95 -13.55 14.29
C GLN A 115 1.49 -13.83 12.86
N LYS A 116 0.70 -12.93 12.28
CA LYS A 116 0.21 -13.03 10.90
C LYS A 116 1.18 -12.48 9.85
N GLY A 117 2.26 -11.85 10.26
CA GLY A 117 3.16 -11.13 9.34
C GLY A 117 2.45 -10.01 8.59
N PHE A 118 1.34 -9.49 9.17
CA PHE A 118 0.57 -8.42 8.56
C PHE A 118 1.35 -7.11 8.64
N ARG A 119 1.43 -6.38 7.52
CA ARG A 119 2.23 -5.15 7.44
C ARG A 119 1.40 -3.92 7.73
N ILE A 120 1.88 -3.09 8.63
CA ILE A 120 1.44 -1.71 8.81
C ILE A 120 2.54 -0.83 8.24
N VAL A 121 2.24 -0.14 7.15
CA VAL A 121 3.20 0.72 6.43
C VAL A 121 2.77 2.17 6.57
N ILE A 122 3.63 3.00 7.16
CA ILE A 122 3.38 4.44 7.31
C ILE A 122 3.96 5.17 6.09
N SER A 123 3.12 5.95 5.42
CA SER A 123 3.44 6.81 4.29
C SER A 123 3.09 8.28 4.59
N GLY A 124 3.18 9.16 3.59
CA GLY A 124 2.89 10.59 3.73
C GLY A 124 3.89 11.33 4.63
N ASN A 125 3.37 12.07 5.61
CA ASN A 125 4.18 12.77 6.58
C ASN A 125 4.75 11.81 7.62
N ARG A 126 5.95 11.32 7.38
CA ARG A 126 6.69 10.36 8.22
C ARG A 126 7.74 11.07 9.07
N PRO A 127 8.23 10.45 10.17
CA PRO A 127 9.45 10.90 10.83
C PRO A 127 10.64 10.91 9.86
N LYS A 128 11.75 11.52 10.27
CA LYS A 128 13.00 11.37 9.51
C LYS A 128 13.43 9.90 9.48
N PRO A 129 14.03 9.40 8.39
CA PRO A 129 14.45 7.99 8.27
C PRO A 129 15.32 7.49 9.43
N SER A 130 16.16 8.36 10.02
CA SER A 130 16.98 8.04 11.20
C SER A 130 16.18 7.70 12.47
N GLN A 131 14.93 8.14 12.55
CA GLN A 131 14.03 7.92 13.70
C GLN A 131 13.15 6.67 13.53
N TYR A 132 13.14 6.03 12.36
CA TYR A 132 12.29 4.85 12.12
C TYR A 132 12.58 3.72 13.10
N ILE A 133 13.83 3.58 13.57
CA ILE A 133 14.24 2.54 14.51
C ILE A 133 13.57 2.68 15.89
N GLU A 134 13.13 3.89 16.25
CA GLU A 134 12.44 4.17 17.52
C GLU A 134 11.00 3.62 17.55
N SER A 135 10.44 3.33 16.35
CA SER A 135 9.09 2.79 16.24
C SER A 135 9.04 1.30 16.62
N PRO A 136 7.89 0.81 17.13
CA PRO A 136 7.69 -0.61 17.43
C PRO A 136 8.03 -1.53 16.25
N ALA A 137 8.44 -2.77 16.51
CA ALA A 137 8.89 -3.72 15.49
C ALA A 137 7.86 -3.96 14.38
N TRP A 138 6.58 -3.91 14.71
CA TRP A 138 5.45 -4.13 13.82
C TRP A 138 5.03 -2.90 12.99
N ILE A 139 5.66 -1.73 13.20
CA ILE A 139 5.52 -0.55 12.32
C ILE A 139 6.65 -0.57 11.31
N THR A 140 6.29 -0.40 10.04
CA THR A 140 7.21 -0.22 8.92
C THR A 140 6.89 1.07 8.16
N PHE A 141 7.76 1.45 7.25
CA PHE A 141 7.65 2.73 6.55
C PHE A 141 7.76 2.54 5.05
N ASP A 142 7.10 3.45 4.34
CA ASP A 142 7.21 3.66 2.91
C ASP A 142 8.35 4.67 2.65
N GLY A 143 9.38 4.27 1.92
CA GLY A 143 10.54 5.11 1.57
C GLY A 143 10.34 5.96 0.32
N ARG A 144 11.31 6.81 0.03
CA ARG A 144 11.41 7.59 -1.21
C ARG A 144 12.80 7.43 -1.82
N SER A 145 12.91 7.56 -3.13
CA SER A 145 14.14 7.33 -3.90
C SER A 145 15.31 8.26 -3.53
N ASP A 146 15.04 9.39 -2.89
CA ASP A 146 16.04 10.37 -2.45
C ASP A 146 16.42 10.26 -0.96
N GLU A 147 15.80 9.32 -0.25
CA GLU A 147 16.08 9.08 1.16
C GLU A 147 17.16 8.00 1.36
N ARG A 148 17.89 8.11 2.48
CA ARG A 148 18.79 7.06 2.95
C ARG A 148 18.19 6.39 4.18
N PHE A 149 18.06 5.08 4.12
CA PHE A 149 17.45 4.30 5.19
C PHE A 149 18.50 3.56 6.00
N PRO A 150 18.81 4.00 7.23
CA PRO A 150 19.78 3.34 8.10
C PRO A 150 19.24 2.05 8.74
N THR A 151 18.03 1.62 8.39
CA THR A 151 17.29 0.56 9.07
C THR A 151 16.51 -0.33 8.08
N ASN A 152 16.23 -1.56 8.51
CA ASN A 152 15.36 -2.52 7.82
C ASN A 152 13.85 -2.21 8.02
N LYS A 153 13.50 -1.07 8.60
CA LYS A 153 12.11 -0.64 8.80
C LYS A 153 11.40 -0.20 7.52
N VAL A 154 12.14 0.00 6.43
CA VAL A 154 11.56 0.36 5.13
C VAL A 154 11.37 -0.92 4.31
N VAL A 155 10.12 -1.28 4.05
CA VAL A 155 9.73 -2.50 3.31
C VAL A 155 9.19 -2.22 1.93
N LEU A 156 8.81 -0.96 1.69
CA LEU A 156 8.23 -0.43 0.47
C LEU A 156 8.93 0.88 0.12
N GLU A 157 9.20 1.10 -1.17
CA GLU A 157 9.54 2.41 -1.71
C GLU A 157 8.49 2.84 -2.71
N SER A 158 7.83 3.96 -2.44
CA SER A 158 6.87 4.58 -3.35
C SER A 158 7.44 5.83 -3.99
N GLU A 159 7.18 6.02 -5.29
CA GLU A 159 7.61 7.23 -5.98
C GLU A 159 6.56 7.68 -6.99
N SER A 160 6.52 8.99 -7.28
CA SER A 160 5.70 9.51 -8.36
C SER A 160 6.27 9.10 -9.72
N MET A 161 5.44 8.52 -10.59
CA MET A 161 5.84 8.27 -11.98
C MET A 161 6.30 9.56 -12.66
N LEU A 162 5.70 10.71 -12.32
CA LEU A 162 6.02 12.01 -12.89
C LEU A 162 7.46 12.47 -12.63
N LYS A 163 8.13 11.94 -11.61
CA LYS A 163 9.56 12.19 -11.35
C LYS A 163 10.46 11.64 -12.48
N PHE A 164 10.00 10.58 -13.13
CA PHE A 164 10.73 9.92 -14.22
C PHE A 164 10.32 10.44 -15.61
N GLY A 165 9.06 10.89 -15.75
CA GLY A 165 8.50 11.42 -16.98
C GLY A 165 6.98 11.36 -16.98
N PHE A 166 6.36 11.88 -18.02
CA PHE A 166 4.93 11.92 -18.20
C PHE A 166 4.45 10.90 -19.23
N TRP A 167 3.37 10.18 -18.89
CA TRP A 167 2.60 9.32 -19.80
C TRP A 167 1.16 9.24 -19.28
N ASN A 168 0.20 9.46 -20.15
CA ASN A 168 -1.22 9.50 -19.81
C ASN A 168 -1.96 8.17 -20.04
N GLY A 169 -1.25 7.09 -20.37
CA GLY A 169 -1.85 5.78 -20.65
C GLY A 169 -2.42 5.62 -22.06
N GLN A 170 -2.22 6.58 -22.95
CA GLN A 170 -2.61 6.47 -24.37
C GLN A 170 -1.46 5.92 -25.19
N GLY A 171 -1.71 4.82 -25.88
CA GLY A 171 -0.69 4.09 -26.63
C GLY A 171 0.40 3.46 -25.75
N PRO A 172 1.46 2.92 -26.33
CA PRO A 172 2.53 2.28 -25.57
C PRO A 172 3.30 3.30 -24.72
N ILE A 173 3.77 2.85 -23.55
CA ILE A 173 4.65 3.69 -22.72
C ILE A 173 5.92 4.07 -23.48
N PRO A 174 6.38 5.34 -23.45
CA PRO A 174 7.63 5.76 -24.12
C PRO A 174 8.83 4.93 -23.64
N ALA A 175 9.63 4.41 -24.57
CA ALA A 175 10.74 3.50 -24.25
C ALA A 175 11.72 4.09 -23.21
N ALA A 176 12.07 5.36 -23.33
CA ALA A 176 12.95 6.04 -22.39
C ALA A 176 12.35 6.16 -20.98
N LEU A 177 11.02 6.32 -20.87
CA LEU A 177 10.33 6.33 -19.58
C LEU A 177 10.30 4.93 -18.97
N LYS A 178 9.96 3.91 -19.79
CA LYS A 178 9.96 2.50 -19.36
C LYS A 178 11.32 2.09 -18.82
N GLU A 179 12.39 2.46 -19.48
CA GLU A 179 13.78 2.17 -19.06
C GLU A 179 14.10 2.83 -17.70
N LYS A 180 13.79 4.12 -17.52
CA LYS A 180 14.03 4.82 -16.26
C LYS A 180 13.27 4.18 -15.10
N LEU A 181 11.99 3.84 -15.32
CA LEU A 181 11.16 3.19 -14.30
C LEU A 181 11.68 1.81 -13.96
N LYS A 182 12.08 1.02 -14.99
CA LYS A 182 12.66 -0.30 -14.77
C LYS A 182 13.95 -0.24 -13.96
N ASN A 183 14.86 0.69 -14.30
CA ASN A 183 16.10 0.87 -13.56
C ASN A 183 15.82 1.23 -12.09
N TYR A 184 14.83 2.06 -11.82
CA TYR A 184 14.41 2.37 -10.44
C TYR A 184 13.88 1.12 -9.73
N VAL A 185 12.97 0.37 -10.35
CA VAL A 185 12.42 -0.87 -9.79
C VAL A 185 13.53 -1.87 -9.47
N ASP A 186 14.44 -2.11 -10.41
CA ASP A 186 15.57 -3.03 -10.24
C ASP A 186 16.49 -2.61 -9.07
N GLN A 187 16.74 -1.31 -8.90
CA GLN A 187 17.52 -0.77 -7.76
C GLN A 187 16.83 -1.01 -6.43
N VAL A 188 15.53 -0.80 -6.35
CA VAL A 188 14.76 -1.03 -5.12
C VAL A 188 14.73 -2.51 -4.78
N HIS A 189 14.51 -3.38 -5.78
CA HIS A 189 14.53 -4.83 -5.61
C HIS A 189 15.90 -5.35 -5.17
N ALA A 190 17.00 -4.78 -5.69
CA ALA A 190 18.35 -5.12 -5.27
C ALA A 190 18.59 -4.85 -3.76
N ASN A 191 17.84 -3.93 -3.18
CA ASN A 191 17.83 -3.64 -1.75
C ASN A 191 16.80 -4.47 -0.95
N GLY A 192 16.15 -5.44 -1.56
CA GLY A 192 15.17 -6.34 -0.93
C GLY A 192 13.84 -5.69 -0.57
N ARG A 193 13.49 -4.55 -1.20
CA ARG A 193 12.26 -3.79 -0.94
C ARG A 193 11.27 -3.94 -2.08
N LYS A 194 10.01 -3.65 -1.79
CA LYS A 194 8.91 -3.61 -2.76
C LYS A 194 8.76 -2.23 -3.36
N VAL A 195 8.17 -2.14 -4.57
CA VAL A 195 7.95 -0.88 -5.28
C VAL A 195 6.46 -0.63 -5.46
N ARG A 196 6.05 0.62 -5.22
CA ARG A 196 4.79 1.19 -5.64
C ARG A 196 5.06 2.48 -6.43
N LEU A 197 4.39 2.64 -7.56
CA LEU A 197 4.37 3.91 -8.29
C LEU A 197 2.99 4.54 -8.18
N TRP A 198 2.94 5.84 -7.87
CA TRP A 198 1.71 6.63 -7.87
C TRP A 198 1.73 7.68 -8.99
N ALA A 199 0.62 8.40 -9.21
CA ALA A 199 0.39 9.24 -10.38
C ALA A 199 0.57 8.48 -11.71
N THR A 200 0.17 7.21 -11.72
CA THR A 200 0.18 6.33 -12.90
C THR A 200 -1.19 6.33 -13.58
N PRO A 201 -1.26 6.05 -14.90
CA PRO A 201 -2.55 5.90 -15.57
C PRO A 201 -3.34 4.71 -14.99
N ASP A 202 -4.53 5.00 -14.46
CA ASP A 202 -5.45 4.00 -13.92
C ASP A 202 -6.31 3.40 -15.06
N SER A 203 -5.65 2.54 -15.87
CA SER A 203 -6.18 1.94 -17.10
C SER A 203 -5.51 0.60 -17.41
N LEU A 204 -6.11 -0.19 -18.32
CA LEU A 204 -5.55 -1.49 -18.71
C LEU A 204 -4.12 -1.39 -19.26
N LEU A 205 -3.83 -0.36 -20.06
CA LEU A 205 -2.47 -0.13 -20.55
C LEU A 205 -1.51 0.29 -19.43
N GLY A 206 -2.01 1.09 -18.46
CA GLY A 206 -1.26 1.44 -17.25
C GLY A 206 -0.89 0.21 -16.44
N TYR A 207 -1.85 -0.66 -16.17
CA TYR A 207 -1.61 -1.90 -15.41
C TYR A 207 -0.62 -2.83 -16.11
N GLN A 208 -0.78 -3.01 -17.43
CA GLN A 208 0.17 -3.80 -18.22
C GLN A 208 1.60 -3.25 -18.14
N ALA A 209 1.74 -1.94 -18.34
CA ALA A 209 3.04 -1.30 -18.30
C ALA A 209 3.73 -1.46 -16.92
N LEU A 210 2.97 -1.30 -15.83
CA LEU A 210 3.49 -1.48 -14.47
C LEU A 210 3.89 -2.93 -14.17
N LEU A 211 3.10 -3.90 -14.64
CA LEU A 211 3.45 -5.33 -14.54
C LEU A 211 4.71 -5.66 -15.32
N ASP A 212 4.83 -5.18 -16.58
CA ASP A 212 6.00 -5.39 -17.43
C ASP A 212 7.29 -4.79 -16.85
N ILE A 213 7.17 -3.68 -16.14
CA ILE A 213 8.29 -3.02 -15.44
C ILE A 213 8.69 -3.79 -14.17
N GLY A 214 7.77 -4.55 -13.60
CA GLY A 214 8.01 -5.34 -12.39
C GLY A 214 7.59 -4.64 -11.10
N VAL A 215 6.68 -3.65 -11.16
CA VAL A 215 6.12 -2.99 -9.97
C VAL A 215 5.38 -4.00 -9.09
N ASP A 216 5.56 -3.93 -7.78
CA ASP A 216 4.98 -4.89 -6.83
C ASP A 216 3.54 -4.54 -6.44
N TYR A 217 3.21 -3.24 -6.31
CA TYR A 217 1.88 -2.79 -5.95
C TYR A 217 1.33 -1.85 -7.03
N ILE A 218 0.26 -2.27 -7.68
CA ILE A 218 -0.45 -1.51 -8.71
C ILE A 218 -1.62 -0.81 -8.05
N GLY A 219 -1.52 0.52 -7.93
CA GLY A 219 -2.56 1.37 -7.34
C GLY A 219 -3.71 1.60 -8.32
N THR A 220 -4.93 1.60 -7.80
CA THR A 220 -6.15 1.89 -8.56
C THR A 220 -7.25 2.46 -7.67
N ASP A 221 -8.05 3.35 -8.25
CA ASP A 221 -9.36 3.77 -7.72
C ASP A 221 -10.51 2.97 -8.36
N LYS A 222 -10.19 2.08 -9.34
CA LYS A 222 -11.14 1.25 -10.09
C LYS A 222 -10.98 -0.22 -9.74
N LEU A 223 -11.37 -0.57 -8.51
CA LEU A 223 -11.08 -1.88 -7.91
C LEU A 223 -11.45 -3.06 -8.80
N SER A 224 -12.69 -3.10 -9.32
CA SER A 224 -13.15 -4.19 -10.18
C SER A 224 -12.36 -4.29 -11.47
N LEU A 225 -12.02 -3.15 -12.11
CA LEU A 225 -11.26 -3.14 -13.35
C LEU A 225 -9.87 -3.77 -13.18
N LEU A 226 -9.14 -3.41 -12.12
CA LEU A 226 -7.83 -4.00 -11.84
C LEU A 226 -7.96 -5.47 -11.45
N ALA A 227 -8.95 -5.82 -10.61
CA ALA A 227 -9.16 -7.20 -10.19
C ALA A 227 -9.41 -8.13 -11.38
N ASP A 228 -10.29 -7.73 -12.29
CA ASP A 228 -10.61 -8.51 -13.49
C ASP A 228 -9.41 -8.62 -14.43
N TYR A 229 -8.69 -7.52 -14.61
CA TYR A 229 -7.46 -7.50 -15.41
C TYR A 229 -6.40 -8.47 -14.89
N LEU A 230 -6.12 -8.45 -13.59
CA LEU A 230 -5.11 -9.31 -12.98
C LEU A 230 -5.49 -10.79 -13.05
N LYS A 231 -6.76 -11.13 -12.81
CA LYS A 231 -7.27 -12.52 -12.93
C LYS A 231 -7.14 -13.04 -14.37
N PHE A 232 -7.45 -12.19 -15.36
CA PHE A 232 -7.37 -12.56 -16.76
C PHE A 232 -5.93 -12.73 -17.25
N SER A 233 -4.99 -11.92 -16.75
CA SER A 233 -3.59 -11.96 -17.17
C SER A 233 -2.85 -13.24 -16.74
N GLU A 234 -3.29 -13.94 -15.69
CA GLU A 234 -2.73 -15.24 -15.28
C GLU A 234 -3.29 -16.43 -16.09
N SER A 235 -4.40 -16.23 -16.79
CA SER A 235 -5.04 -17.30 -17.57
C SER A 235 -4.42 -17.50 -18.94
N LYS A 236 -3.38 -16.72 -19.28
CA LYS A 236 -2.62 -16.78 -20.53
C LYS A 236 -1.23 -17.33 -20.31
#